data_f677e7fee682568fa7309898c068ece2
#
_entry.id   f677e7fee682568fa7309898c068ece2
#
_cell.length_a   1.000
_cell.length_b   1.000
_cell.length_c   1.000
_cell.angle_alpha   90.00
_cell.angle_beta   90.00
_cell.angle_gamma   90.00
#
_symmetry.space_group_name_H-M   'P 1'
#
loop_
_entity.id
_entity.type
_entity.pdbx_description
1 polymer ?
#
loop_
_entity_poly.entity_id
_entity_poly.type
_entity_poly.pdbx_seq_one_letter_code
_entity_poly.pdbx_strand_id
1 'polypeptide(L)'
;DWKEKGAPLNTAVQHDAFLLLSETNSWSIPHWLMPPLMNNQGNYIASLGDVCRWLSQQAENLGVEIYPGFAAQELLYDEKNRVVGVVTGDMGRDANGQPTAQFADGIEIRAAYTLIAEGARGSLTKQVEQHYDLRKDASPQKYGLGFKEIWRVTPEQHHEGLVQYSLGWPLDSKTGGGSFIYHYGEQLVSIGFVVHLDYENPHLSPYEEFQRFKTHPTVKAMLQGAKRLSYGARAI
;
A
#
# COMPACT_ATOMS: atom_id res chain seq x y z
N ASP A 1 7.19 -23.15 -11.63
CA ASP A 1 6.91 -21.84 -12.17
C ASP A 1 5.68 -21.27 -11.43
N TRP A 2 5.66 -19.96 -11.19
CA TRP A 2 4.57 -19.28 -10.48
C TRP A 2 3.23 -19.36 -11.27
N LYS A 3 3.29 -19.39 -12.60
CA LYS A 3 2.11 -19.58 -13.47
C LYS A 3 1.48 -20.93 -13.25
N GLU A 4 2.29 -21.99 -13.26
CA GLU A 4 1.84 -23.37 -13.02
C GLU A 4 1.27 -23.55 -11.61
N LYS A 5 1.76 -22.78 -10.65
CA LYS A 5 1.28 -22.78 -9.27
C LYS A 5 0.05 -21.88 -9.06
N GLY A 6 -0.50 -21.29 -10.12
CA GLY A 6 -1.73 -20.51 -10.07
C GLY A 6 -1.60 -19.17 -9.35
N ALA A 7 -0.44 -18.50 -9.44
CA ALA A 7 -0.30 -17.15 -8.91
C ALA A 7 -1.32 -16.19 -9.55
N PRO A 8 -1.98 -15.31 -8.78
CA PRO A 8 -3.06 -14.44 -9.28
C PRO A 8 -2.51 -13.20 -10.02
N LEU A 9 -1.65 -13.43 -11.03
CA LEU A 9 -1.05 -12.42 -11.89
C LEU A 9 -1.65 -12.53 -13.29
N ASN A 10 -2.94 -12.14 -13.42
CA ASN A 10 -3.73 -12.44 -14.60
C ASN A 10 -3.78 -11.27 -15.61
N THR A 11 -3.48 -10.04 -15.19
CA THR A 11 -3.55 -8.86 -16.05
C THR A 11 -2.14 -8.37 -16.39
N ALA A 12 -1.65 -8.71 -17.59
CA ALA A 12 -0.40 -8.19 -18.09
C ALA A 12 -0.53 -6.69 -18.44
N VAL A 13 0.52 -5.92 -18.20
CA VAL A 13 0.58 -4.51 -18.64
C VAL A 13 0.65 -4.47 -20.17
N GLN A 14 -0.32 -3.81 -20.79
CA GLN A 14 -0.41 -3.63 -22.25
C GLN A 14 -0.08 -2.19 -22.65
N HIS A 15 -0.46 -1.23 -21.81
CA HIS A 15 -0.26 0.20 -22.05
C HIS A 15 0.28 0.84 -20.79
N ASP A 16 1.30 1.67 -20.98
CA ASP A 16 1.95 2.40 -19.90
C ASP A 16 1.99 3.88 -20.28
N ALA A 17 1.51 4.75 -19.41
CA ALA A 17 1.42 6.18 -19.65
C ALA A 17 1.91 6.98 -18.44
N PHE A 18 2.65 8.05 -18.72
CA PHE A 18 3.03 9.01 -17.71
C PHE A 18 2.52 10.40 -18.11
N LEU A 19 1.70 11.02 -17.27
CA LEU A 19 1.05 12.28 -17.57
C LEU A 19 1.55 13.42 -16.68
N LEU A 20 1.69 14.60 -17.26
CA LEU A 20 1.77 15.84 -16.52
C LEU A 20 0.40 16.52 -16.59
N LEU A 21 -0.20 16.82 -15.45
CA LEU A 21 -1.51 17.42 -15.36
C LEU A 21 -1.43 18.92 -15.04
N SER A 22 -2.19 19.71 -15.76
CA SER A 22 -2.63 21.03 -15.32
C SER A 22 -4.10 20.92 -14.84
N GLU A 23 -4.73 22.02 -14.52
CA GLU A 23 -6.13 21.99 -14.03
C GLU A 23 -7.12 21.40 -15.06
N THR A 24 -6.88 21.59 -16.34
CA THR A 24 -7.81 21.21 -17.41
C THR A 24 -7.21 20.32 -18.49
N ASN A 25 -5.88 20.23 -18.56
CA ASN A 25 -5.19 19.52 -19.62
C ASN A 25 -4.23 18.46 -19.08
N SER A 26 -3.94 17.45 -19.91
CA SER A 26 -2.95 16.42 -19.64
C SER A 26 -1.98 16.33 -20.81
N TRP A 27 -0.69 16.20 -20.52
CA TRP A 27 0.36 15.96 -21.50
C TRP A 27 1.05 14.64 -21.20
N SER A 28 1.15 13.78 -22.20
CA SER A 28 1.90 12.53 -22.07
C SER A 28 3.40 12.81 -22.17
N ILE A 29 4.14 12.28 -21.20
CA ILE A 29 5.61 12.31 -21.22
C ILE A 29 6.07 11.04 -21.94
N PRO A 30 6.86 11.14 -23.03
CA PRO A 30 7.38 9.99 -23.72
C PRO A 30 8.26 9.10 -22.83
N HIS A 31 8.11 7.78 -22.92
CA HIS A 31 8.85 6.82 -22.08
C HIS A 31 10.38 6.95 -22.18
N TRP A 32 10.91 7.34 -23.33
CA TRP A 32 12.35 7.51 -23.50
C TRP A 32 12.96 8.65 -22.67
N LEU A 33 12.12 9.57 -22.15
CA LEU A 33 12.51 10.60 -21.18
C LEU A 33 12.42 10.13 -19.71
N MET A 34 11.81 8.98 -19.49
CA MET A 34 11.61 8.46 -18.14
C MET A 34 12.73 7.49 -17.75
N PRO A 35 13.07 7.38 -16.44
CA PRO A 35 13.99 6.36 -15.96
C PRO A 35 13.50 4.95 -16.35
N PRO A 36 14.39 4.01 -16.68
CA PRO A 36 14.00 2.65 -17.08
C PRO A 36 13.10 1.93 -16.07
N LEU A 37 13.25 2.23 -14.78
CA LEU A 37 12.43 1.67 -13.70
C LEU A 37 10.95 2.09 -13.77
N MET A 38 10.62 3.13 -14.53
CA MET A 38 9.23 3.58 -14.76
C MET A 38 8.55 2.87 -15.93
N ASN A 39 9.26 1.98 -16.63
CA ASN A 39 8.70 1.15 -17.70
C ASN A 39 8.08 -0.11 -17.10
N ASN A 40 6.77 -0.27 -17.31
CA ASN A 40 6.01 -1.42 -16.81
C ASN A 40 5.80 -2.52 -17.87
N GLN A 41 6.39 -2.43 -19.04
CA GLN A 41 6.28 -3.46 -20.07
C GLN A 41 6.81 -4.81 -19.55
N GLY A 42 6.00 -5.85 -19.66
CA GLY A 42 6.31 -7.18 -19.13
C GLY A 42 5.93 -7.40 -17.67
N ASN A 43 5.45 -6.38 -16.98
CA ASN A 43 4.92 -6.47 -15.62
C ASN A 43 3.42 -6.88 -15.63
N TYR A 44 2.90 -7.11 -14.42
CA TYR A 44 1.50 -7.47 -14.21
C TYR A 44 0.85 -6.49 -13.23
N ILE A 45 -0.41 -6.16 -13.48
CA ILE A 45 -1.26 -5.49 -12.49
C ILE A 45 -1.89 -6.57 -11.62
N ALA A 46 -1.71 -6.47 -10.32
CA ALA A 46 -2.21 -7.47 -9.38
C ALA A 46 -2.78 -6.84 -8.10
N SER A 47 -3.75 -7.53 -7.51
CA SER A 47 -4.16 -7.28 -6.13
C SER A 47 -3.11 -7.86 -5.19
N LEU A 48 -2.40 -7.02 -4.45
CA LEU A 48 -1.41 -7.49 -3.48
C LEU A 48 -2.05 -8.37 -2.39
N GLY A 49 -3.31 -8.12 -2.03
CA GLY A 49 -4.05 -8.98 -1.10
C GLY A 49 -4.27 -10.40 -1.63
N ASP A 50 -4.55 -10.54 -2.93
CA ASP A 50 -4.70 -11.87 -3.56
C ASP A 50 -3.35 -12.58 -3.66
N VAL A 51 -2.30 -11.85 -4.02
CA VAL A 51 -0.92 -12.39 -4.02
C VAL A 51 -0.51 -12.85 -2.63
N CYS A 52 -0.79 -12.07 -1.59
CA CYS A 52 -0.49 -12.46 -0.20
C CYS A 52 -1.27 -13.72 0.21
N ARG A 53 -2.55 -13.83 -0.12
CA ARG A 53 -3.34 -15.05 0.15
C ARG A 53 -2.78 -16.28 -0.58
N TRP A 54 -2.40 -16.12 -1.83
CA TRP A 54 -1.78 -17.21 -2.57
C TRP A 54 -0.42 -17.61 -1.98
N LEU A 55 0.42 -16.62 -1.62
CA LEU A 55 1.71 -16.88 -0.98
C LEU A 55 1.55 -17.55 0.38
N SER A 56 0.54 -17.18 1.17
CA SER A 56 0.29 -17.84 2.46
C SER A 56 -0.01 -19.32 2.30
N GLN A 57 -0.82 -19.69 1.31
CA GLN A 57 -1.08 -21.10 0.99
C GLN A 57 0.19 -21.85 0.57
N GLN A 58 1.07 -21.19 -0.22
CA GLN A 58 2.34 -21.81 -0.60
C GLN A 58 3.27 -21.99 0.62
N ALA A 59 3.28 -21.03 1.53
CA ALA A 59 4.07 -21.10 2.76
C ALA A 59 3.55 -22.22 3.70
N GLU A 60 2.24 -22.29 3.90
CA GLU A 60 1.59 -23.37 4.70
C GLU A 60 1.90 -24.77 4.14
N ASN A 61 1.89 -24.92 2.80
CA ASN A 61 2.28 -26.18 2.14
C ASN A 61 3.76 -26.55 2.38
N LEU A 62 4.58 -25.60 2.77
CA LEU A 62 6.01 -25.81 3.14
C LEU A 62 6.20 -25.96 4.65
N GLY A 63 5.10 -26.01 5.44
CA GLY A 63 5.14 -26.21 6.88
C GLY A 63 5.28 -24.91 7.68
N VAL A 64 5.05 -23.74 7.08
CA VAL A 64 5.01 -22.45 7.79
C VAL A 64 3.64 -22.32 8.45
N GLU A 65 3.63 -22.01 9.73
CA GLU A 65 2.39 -21.70 10.46
C GLU A 65 2.09 -20.19 10.31
N ILE A 66 0.84 -19.88 9.94
CA ILE A 66 0.39 -18.49 9.74
C ILE A 66 -0.77 -18.23 10.72
N TYR A 67 -0.64 -17.18 11.52
CA TYR A 67 -1.61 -16.80 12.55
C TYR A 67 -2.27 -15.46 12.21
N PRO A 68 -3.31 -15.42 11.36
CA PRO A 68 -4.02 -14.18 11.04
C PRO A 68 -4.71 -13.60 12.28
N GLY A 69 -4.57 -12.29 12.46
CA GLY A 69 -5.22 -11.59 13.58
C GLY A 69 -4.44 -11.62 14.90
N PHE A 70 -3.33 -12.35 15.00
CA PHE A 70 -2.44 -12.30 16.15
C PHE A 70 -1.44 -11.15 15.99
N ALA A 71 -1.66 -10.08 16.73
CA ALA A 71 -0.74 -8.94 16.70
C ALA A 71 0.40 -9.19 17.69
N ALA A 72 1.64 -9.15 17.21
CA ALA A 72 2.81 -9.08 18.09
C ALA A 72 2.86 -7.69 18.74
N GLN A 73 2.88 -7.62 20.06
CA GLN A 73 2.87 -6.39 20.85
C GLN A 73 4.24 -6.01 21.40
N GLU A 74 5.03 -7.00 21.81
CA GLU A 74 6.31 -6.78 22.47
C GLU A 74 7.37 -7.72 21.90
N LEU A 75 8.63 -7.30 22.04
CA LEU A 75 9.79 -8.12 21.72
C LEU A 75 10.30 -8.81 22.97
N LEU A 76 10.68 -10.08 22.85
CA LEU A 76 11.37 -10.82 23.90
C LEU A 76 12.87 -10.64 23.77
N TYR A 77 13.53 -10.38 24.88
CA TYR A 77 14.98 -10.26 24.96
C TYR A 77 15.57 -11.32 25.90
N ASP A 78 16.76 -11.80 25.60
CA ASP A 78 17.53 -12.67 26.48
C ASP A 78 18.44 -11.84 27.43
N GLU A 79 19.15 -12.54 28.31
CA GLU A 79 20.09 -11.93 29.28
C GLU A 79 21.25 -11.20 28.58
N LYS A 80 21.53 -11.49 27.31
CA LYS A 80 22.54 -10.83 26.48
C LYS A 80 21.97 -9.71 25.63
N ASN A 81 20.72 -9.28 25.95
CA ASN A 81 20.04 -8.21 25.22
C ASN A 81 19.82 -8.50 23.72
N ARG A 82 19.59 -9.76 23.34
CA ARG A 82 19.27 -10.17 21.97
C ARG A 82 17.77 -10.44 21.85
N VAL A 83 17.16 -10.04 20.74
CA VAL A 83 15.78 -10.43 20.42
C VAL A 83 15.72 -11.94 20.23
N VAL A 84 14.85 -12.60 20.99
CA VAL A 84 14.65 -14.06 20.96
C VAL A 84 13.21 -14.46 20.67
N GLY A 85 12.36 -13.52 20.31
CA GLY A 85 10.97 -13.77 19.98
C GLY A 85 10.08 -12.56 20.14
N VAL A 86 8.77 -12.83 20.18
CA VAL A 86 7.72 -11.82 20.36
C VAL A 86 6.67 -12.30 21.36
N VAL A 87 5.96 -11.36 21.98
CA VAL A 87 4.74 -11.61 22.74
C VAL A 87 3.56 -11.11 21.91
N THR A 88 2.55 -11.94 21.74
CA THR A 88 1.28 -11.51 21.11
C THR A 88 0.41 -10.78 22.15
N GLY A 89 -0.49 -9.92 21.66
CA GLY A 89 -1.49 -9.32 22.54
C GLY A 89 -2.60 -10.28 22.91
N ASP A 90 -3.30 -9.95 24.01
CA ASP A 90 -4.55 -10.64 24.35
C ASP A 90 -5.57 -10.49 23.23
N MET A 91 -6.37 -11.51 23.04
CA MET A 91 -7.47 -11.54 22.07
C MET A 91 -8.83 -11.57 22.77
N GLY A 92 -9.88 -11.19 22.04
CA GLY A 92 -11.24 -11.33 22.53
C GLY A 92 -11.60 -10.38 23.69
N ARG A 93 -11.08 -9.16 23.69
CA ARG A 93 -11.56 -8.08 24.57
C ARG A 93 -12.59 -7.21 23.84
N ASP A 94 -13.59 -6.74 24.58
CA ASP A 94 -14.58 -5.79 24.08
C ASP A 94 -14.02 -4.36 23.98
N ALA A 95 -14.83 -3.41 23.52
CA ALA A 95 -14.46 -1.99 23.38
C ALA A 95 -14.08 -1.33 24.73
N ASN A 96 -14.48 -1.90 25.87
CA ASN A 96 -14.16 -1.43 27.22
C ASN A 96 -12.95 -2.17 27.83
N GLY A 97 -12.32 -3.06 27.03
CA GLY A 97 -11.17 -3.88 27.47
C GLY A 97 -11.55 -5.11 28.29
N GLN A 98 -12.84 -5.44 28.46
CA GLN A 98 -13.28 -6.57 29.25
C GLN A 98 -13.18 -7.88 28.43
N PRO A 99 -12.79 -8.99 29.05
CA PRO A 99 -12.76 -10.30 28.39
C PRO A 99 -14.15 -10.69 27.89
N THR A 100 -14.22 -11.15 26.64
CA THR A 100 -15.41 -11.76 26.04
C THR A 100 -15.34 -13.29 26.17
N ALA A 101 -16.37 -14.00 25.71
CA ALA A 101 -16.35 -15.48 25.65
C ALA A 101 -15.24 -16.04 24.73
N GLN A 102 -14.62 -15.21 23.90
CA GLN A 102 -13.52 -15.55 22.99
C GLN A 102 -12.16 -15.03 23.50
N PHE A 103 -12.09 -14.67 24.78
CA PHE A 103 -10.84 -14.18 25.37
C PHE A 103 -9.77 -15.29 25.37
N ALA A 104 -8.58 -14.89 24.96
CA ALA A 104 -7.35 -15.69 25.09
C ALA A 104 -6.19 -14.77 25.47
N ASP A 105 -5.40 -15.21 26.43
CA ASP A 105 -4.17 -14.52 26.81
C ASP A 105 -3.16 -14.49 25.67
N GLY A 106 -2.33 -13.44 25.64
CA GLY A 106 -1.19 -13.38 24.77
C GLY A 106 -0.19 -14.52 25.06
N ILE A 107 0.52 -14.94 24.01
CA ILE A 107 1.50 -16.02 24.10
C ILE A 107 2.90 -15.52 23.72
N GLU A 108 3.93 -16.14 24.29
CA GLU A 108 5.32 -15.96 23.88
C GLU A 108 5.65 -16.90 22.71
N ILE A 109 6.16 -16.33 21.62
CA ILE A 109 6.66 -17.09 20.47
C ILE A 109 8.16 -16.86 20.40
N ARG A 110 8.95 -17.92 20.58
CA ARG A 110 10.42 -17.85 20.58
C ARG A 110 10.99 -18.39 19.27
N ALA A 111 12.01 -17.72 18.75
CA ALA A 111 12.68 -18.09 17.51
C ALA A 111 14.15 -17.68 17.53
N ALA A 112 14.96 -18.35 16.70
CA ALA A 112 16.37 -18.01 16.49
C ALA A 112 16.52 -16.64 15.80
N TYR A 113 15.57 -16.27 14.92
CA TYR A 113 15.53 -14.99 14.22
C TYR A 113 14.11 -14.45 14.21
N THR A 114 13.99 -13.13 14.37
CA THR A 114 12.72 -12.40 14.26
C THR A 114 12.82 -11.41 13.10
N LEU A 115 11.98 -11.58 12.08
CA LEU A 115 11.89 -10.67 10.94
C LEU A 115 10.73 -9.71 11.16
N ILE A 116 11.03 -8.42 11.24
CA ILE A 116 10.03 -7.35 11.43
C ILE A 116 9.70 -6.75 10.07
N ALA A 117 8.50 -7.00 9.57
CA ALA A 117 8.04 -6.59 8.25
C ALA A 117 6.73 -5.76 8.33
N GLU A 118 6.69 -4.79 9.23
CA GLU A 118 5.49 -4.03 9.59
C GLU A 118 5.24 -2.79 8.70
N GLY A 119 6.09 -2.55 7.70
CA GLY A 119 6.00 -1.39 6.82
C GLY A 119 6.53 -0.09 7.45
N ALA A 120 6.07 1.07 6.94
CA ALA A 120 6.67 2.38 7.22
C ALA A 120 6.57 2.83 8.69
N ARG A 121 5.62 2.31 9.47
CA ARG A 121 5.36 2.73 10.86
C ARG A 121 5.04 1.55 11.78
N GLY A 122 5.89 0.55 11.78
CA GLY A 122 5.72 -0.64 12.60
C GLY A 122 5.83 -0.37 14.11
N SER A 123 5.05 -1.08 14.92
CA SER A 123 5.07 -0.97 16.38
C SER A 123 6.34 -1.57 16.97
N LEU A 124 6.68 -2.79 16.57
CA LEU A 124 7.90 -3.48 17.02
C LEU A 124 9.15 -2.82 16.45
N THR A 125 9.08 -2.31 15.21
CA THR A 125 10.19 -1.52 14.62
C THR A 125 10.59 -0.36 15.52
N LYS A 126 9.62 0.40 16.05
CA LYS A 126 9.89 1.50 16.96
C LYS A 126 10.51 1.04 18.27
N GLN A 127 10.08 -0.11 18.79
CA GLN A 127 10.66 -0.69 20.00
C GLN A 127 12.14 -1.04 19.78
N VAL A 128 12.48 -1.70 18.66
CA VAL A 128 13.86 -2.04 18.29
C VAL A 128 14.70 -0.78 18.08
N GLU A 129 14.20 0.19 17.34
CA GLU A 129 14.88 1.47 17.09
C GLU A 129 15.22 2.18 18.39
N GLN A 130 14.28 2.24 19.33
CA GLN A 130 14.48 2.86 20.64
C GLN A 130 15.41 2.05 21.53
N HIS A 131 15.24 0.72 21.56
CA HIS A 131 16.00 -0.17 22.45
C HIS A 131 17.49 -0.20 22.13
N TYR A 132 17.84 -0.20 20.84
CA TYR A 132 19.22 -0.24 20.37
C TYR A 132 19.75 1.09 19.85
N ASP A 133 18.99 2.18 20.03
CA ASP A 133 19.34 3.53 19.54
C ASP A 133 19.71 3.56 18.05
N LEU A 134 18.96 2.80 17.23
CA LEU A 134 19.28 2.61 15.83
C LEU A 134 19.11 3.88 14.97
N ARG A 135 18.45 4.91 15.48
CA ARG A 135 18.22 6.16 14.77
C ARG A 135 19.15 7.30 15.18
N LYS A 136 20.12 7.04 16.03
CA LYS A 136 21.02 8.07 16.59
C LYS A 136 21.62 8.98 15.51
N ASP A 137 22.08 8.40 14.40
CA ASP A 137 22.73 9.14 13.31
C ASP A 137 21.89 9.13 12.02
N ALA A 138 20.60 8.75 12.09
CA ALA A 138 19.72 8.69 10.94
C ALA A 138 19.08 10.05 10.65
N SER A 139 18.94 10.38 9.37
CA SER A 139 18.13 11.52 8.94
C SER A 139 16.65 11.33 9.32
N PRO A 140 15.90 12.41 9.55
CA PRO A 140 14.46 12.33 9.76
C PRO A 140 13.77 11.56 8.63
N GLN A 141 12.89 10.63 9.00
CA GLN A 141 12.13 9.87 8.02
C GLN A 141 11.09 10.77 7.36
N LYS A 142 11.03 10.72 6.03
CA LYS A 142 9.96 11.35 5.25
C LYS A 142 8.84 10.34 5.02
N TYR A 143 7.61 10.82 5.11
CA TYR A 143 6.42 10.01 4.88
C TYR A 143 5.59 10.60 3.74
N GLY A 144 4.88 9.73 3.06
CA GLY A 144 3.76 10.10 2.20
C GLY A 144 2.45 9.59 2.81
N LEU A 145 1.34 10.24 2.47
CA LEU A 145 0.01 9.73 2.72
C LEU A 145 -0.60 9.30 1.40
N GLY A 146 -0.78 7.99 1.25
CA GLY A 146 -1.39 7.40 0.07
C GLY A 146 -2.86 7.10 0.29
N PHE A 147 -3.70 7.56 -0.65
CA PHE A 147 -5.10 7.18 -0.77
C PHE A 147 -5.26 6.21 -1.93
N LYS A 148 -6.16 5.26 -1.78
CA LYS A 148 -6.49 4.31 -2.84
C LYS A 148 -7.98 4.04 -2.83
N GLU A 149 -8.57 4.03 -4.01
CA GLU A 149 -9.94 3.59 -4.24
C GLU A 149 -9.97 2.53 -5.35
N ILE A 150 -10.89 1.58 -5.23
CA ILE A 150 -11.20 0.63 -6.29
C ILE A 150 -12.61 0.93 -6.81
N TRP A 151 -12.69 1.10 -8.11
CA TRP A 151 -13.91 1.42 -8.82
C TRP A 151 -14.25 0.33 -9.81
N ARG A 152 -15.55 0.09 -10.02
CA ARG A 152 -16.04 -0.64 -11.18
C ARG A 152 -16.54 0.39 -12.18
N VAL A 153 -15.89 0.44 -13.32
CA VAL A 153 -16.22 1.33 -14.43
C VAL A 153 -17.12 0.62 -15.45
N THR A 154 -17.67 1.36 -16.42
CA THR A 154 -18.40 0.75 -17.52
C THR A 154 -17.45 0.04 -18.51
N PRO A 155 -17.93 -0.90 -19.32
CA PRO A 155 -17.08 -1.58 -20.30
C PRO A 155 -16.36 -0.63 -21.25
N GLU A 156 -17.01 0.46 -21.65
CA GLU A 156 -16.47 1.46 -22.58
C GLU A 156 -15.32 2.28 -21.97
N GLN A 157 -15.27 2.37 -20.64
CA GLN A 157 -14.25 3.10 -19.90
C GLN A 157 -13.13 2.21 -19.40
N HIS A 158 -13.27 0.90 -19.58
CA HIS A 158 -12.27 -0.06 -19.13
C HIS A 158 -11.22 -0.32 -20.22
N HIS A 159 -9.94 -0.17 -19.86
CA HIS A 159 -8.81 -0.43 -20.74
C HIS A 159 -7.88 -1.43 -20.05
N GLU A 160 -8.21 -2.72 -20.10
CA GLU A 160 -7.46 -3.76 -19.39
C GLU A 160 -5.95 -3.68 -19.70
N GLY A 161 -5.13 -3.76 -18.66
CA GLY A 161 -3.68 -3.65 -18.77
C GLY A 161 -3.13 -2.24 -18.89
N LEU A 162 -3.98 -1.19 -18.76
CA LEU A 162 -3.50 0.19 -18.69
C LEU A 162 -2.92 0.49 -17.31
N VAL A 163 -1.68 0.96 -17.31
CA VAL A 163 -0.99 1.59 -16.18
C VAL A 163 -0.79 3.06 -16.52
N GLN A 164 -1.25 3.96 -15.67
CA GLN A 164 -1.09 5.38 -15.84
C GLN A 164 -0.60 6.03 -14.54
N TYR A 165 0.46 6.80 -14.65
CA TYR A 165 0.93 7.67 -13.58
C TYR A 165 0.70 9.13 -13.94
N SER A 166 0.57 9.99 -12.93
CA SER A 166 0.57 11.42 -13.20
C SER A 166 1.22 12.23 -12.08
N LEU A 167 1.75 13.40 -12.48
CA LEU A 167 2.26 14.45 -11.63
C LEU A 167 1.56 15.78 -11.94
N GLY A 168 1.77 16.79 -11.10
CA GLY A 168 1.24 18.12 -11.24
C GLY A 168 -0.10 18.28 -10.55
N TRP A 169 -1.06 18.95 -11.23
CA TRP A 169 -2.36 19.24 -10.62
C TRP A 169 -3.01 18.01 -9.96
N PRO A 170 -3.64 18.15 -8.78
CA PRO A 170 -3.95 19.37 -8.03
C PRO A 170 -2.83 19.88 -7.13
N LEU A 171 -1.71 19.17 -7.03
CA LEU A 171 -0.57 19.61 -6.23
C LEU A 171 0.20 20.73 -6.96
N ASP A 172 0.78 21.64 -6.19
CA ASP A 172 1.69 22.65 -6.69
C ASP A 172 3.12 22.11 -6.85
N SER A 173 4.02 22.93 -7.36
CA SER A 173 5.42 22.54 -7.59
C SER A 173 6.24 22.36 -6.32
N LYS A 174 5.73 22.77 -5.15
CA LYS A 174 6.38 22.65 -3.84
C LYS A 174 5.90 21.45 -3.04
N THR A 175 4.80 20.82 -3.46
CA THR A 175 4.21 19.68 -2.79
C THR A 175 4.51 18.41 -3.57
N GLY A 176 5.33 17.54 -3.00
CA GLY A 176 5.64 16.24 -3.59
C GLY A 176 4.44 15.31 -3.56
N GLY A 177 4.34 14.45 -4.58
CA GLY A 177 3.25 13.50 -4.69
C GLY A 177 2.94 13.15 -6.14
N GLY A 178 1.78 12.53 -6.34
CA GLY A 178 1.32 12.13 -7.67
C GLY A 178 0.21 11.11 -7.61
N SER A 179 -0.17 10.57 -8.74
CA SER A 179 -1.24 9.58 -8.83
C SER A 179 -0.86 8.36 -9.66
N PHE A 180 -1.65 7.30 -9.46
CA PHE A 180 -1.67 6.15 -10.34
C PHE A 180 -3.10 5.71 -10.65
N ILE A 181 -3.30 5.15 -11.84
CA ILE A 181 -4.55 4.54 -12.30
C ILE A 181 -4.19 3.24 -12.97
N TYR A 182 -4.78 2.13 -12.52
CA TYR A 182 -4.56 0.78 -13.06
C TYR A 182 -5.89 0.15 -13.44
N HIS A 183 -5.98 -0.32 -14.68
CA HIS A 183 -7.15 -1.05 -15.19
C HIS A 183 -6.85 -2.55 -15.22
N TYR A 184 -7.64 -3.36 -14.51
CA TYR A 184 -7.40 -4.80 -14.37
C TYR A 184 -8.69 -5.59 -14.14
N GLY A 185 -8.62 -6.89 -14.41
CA GLY A 185 -9.73 -7.80 -14.17
C GLY A 185 -11.01 -7.35 -14.87
N GLU A 186 -12.17 -7.74 -14.34
CA GLU A 186 -13.47 -7.41 -14.91
C GLU A 186 -13.89 -5.98 -14.53
N GLN A 187 -13.57 -5.01 -15.38
CA GLN A 187 -13.96 -3.59 -15.26
C GLN A 187 -13.48 -2.91 -13.97
N LEU A 188 -12.42 -3.42 -13.35
CA LEU A 188 -11.86 -2.83 -12.15
C LEU A 188 -10.81 -1.77 -12.49
N VAL A 189 -10.91 -0.65 -11.78
CA VAL A 189 -9.92 0.42 -11.84
C VAL A 189 -9.48 0.77 -10.41
N SER A 190 -8.17 0.68 -10.18
CA SER A 190 -7.55 1.17 -8.95
C SER A 190 -7.04 2.58 -9.18
N ILE A 191 -7.51 3.53 -8.41
CA ILE A 191 -7.06 4.92 -8.41
C ILE A 191 -6.33 5.18 -7.11
N GLY A 192 -5.11 5.67 -7.19
CA GLY A 192 -4.35 6.09 -6.02
C GLY A 192 -3.80 7.50 -6.17
N PHE A 193 -3.61 8.15 -5.03
CA PHE A 193 -3.07 9.48 -4.93
C PHE A 193 -2.18 9.58 -3.70
N VAL A 194 -0.99 10.11 -3.86
CA VAL A 194 0.00 10.23 -2.79
C VAL A 194 0.34 11.70 -2.60
N VAL A 195 0.41 12.14 -1.35
CA VAL A 195 0.94 13.44 -0.96
C VAL A 195 2.08 13.22 0.03
N HIS A 196 3.25 13.79 -0.24
CA HIS A 196 4.34 13.82 0.74
C HIS A 196 3.96 14.72 1.91
N LEU A 197 4.25 14.29 3.15
CA LEU A 197 3.80 14.99 4.36
C LEU A 197 4.73 16.12 4.80
N ASP A 198 5.74 16.44 4.03
CA ASP A 198 6.65 17.59 4.23
C ASP A 198 6.22 18.84 3.46
N TYR A 199 4.95 18.94 3.05
CA TYR A 199 4.41 20.11 2.37
C TYR A 199 4.40 21.36 3.27
N GLU A 200 4.63 22.52 2.66
CA GLU A 200 4.74 23.81 3.38
C GLU A 200 3.39 24.43 3.75
N ASN A 201 2.33 24.15 2.99
CA ASN A 201 1.02 24.76 3.18
C ASN A 201 0.23 24.09 4.32
N PRO A 202 0.06 24.71 5.50
CA PRO A 202 -0.63 24.10 6.64
C PRO A 202 -2.14 23.90 6.41
N HIS A 203 -2.71 24.50 5.35
CA HIS A 203 -4.12 24.36 5.00
C HIS A 203 -4.35 23.29 3.92
N LEU A 204 -3.29 22.65 3.42
CA LEU A 204 -3.44 21.56 2.46
C LEU A 204 -4.01 20.35 3.17
N SER A 205 -5.12 19.82 2.65
CA SER A 205 -5.70 18.56 3.05
C SER A 205 -5.40 17.49 2.00
N PRO A 206 -4.54 16.50 2.27
CA PRO A 206 -4.24 15.44 1.29
C PRO A 206 -5.49 14.71 0.79
N TYR A 207 -6.51 14.55 1.63
CA TYR A 207 -7.77 13.94 1.23
C TYR A 207 -8.54 14.82 0.23
N GLU A 208 -8.64 16.12 0.48
CA GLU A 208 -9.31 17.06 -0.43
C GLU A 208 -8.58 17.16 -1.77
N GLU A 209 -7.24 17.12 -1.77
CA GLU A 209 -6.46 17.07 -3.00
C GLU A 209 -6.76 15.80 -3.82
N PHE A 210 -6.96 14.66 -3.16
CA PHE A 210 -7.41 13.45 -3.84
C PHE A 210 -8.83 13.60 -4.41
N GLN A 211 -9.76 14.29 -3.72
CA GLN A 211 -11.08 14.56 -4.25
C GLN A 211 -11.00 15.51 -5.46
N ARG A 212 -10.17 16.55 -5.39
CA ARG A 212 -9.90 17.45 -6.52
C ARG A 212 -9.32 16.70 -7.71
N PHE A 213 -8.33 15.84 -7.51
CA PHE A 213 -7.77 14.99 -8.58
C PHE A 213 -8.86 14.24 -9.36
N LYS A 214 -9.87 13.71 -8.70
CA LYS A 214 -10.98 13.01 -9.37
C LYS A 214 -11.88 13.93 -10.18
N THR A 215 -11.82 15.25 -9.99
CA THR A 215 -12.56 16.21 -10.83
C THR A 215 -11.83 16.59 -12.10
N HIS A 216 -10.55 16.23 -12.27
CA HIS A 216 -9.81 16.46 -13.51
C HIS A 216 -10.54 15.86 -14.71
N PRO A 217 -10.66 16.55 -15.86
CA PRO A 217 -11.47 16.07 -17.01
C PRO A 217 -11.17 14.63 -17.41
N THR A 218 -9.92 14.24 -17.50
CA THR A 218 -9.50 12.87 -17.85
C THR A 218 -10.00 11.83 -16.83
N VAL A 219 -9.86 12.11 -15.53
CA VAL A 219 -10.25 11.18 -14.46
C VAL A 219 -11.76 11.16 -14.29
N LYS A 220 -12.41 12.32 -14.32
CA LYS A 220 -13.85 12.45 -14.21
C LYS A 220 -14.59 11.70 -15.33
N ALA A 221 -14.11 11.78 -16.56
CA ALA A 221 -14.69 11.07 -17.69
C ALA A 221 -14.66 9.55 -17.46
N MET A 222 -13.54 9.02 -17.00
CA MET A 222 -13.37 7.59 -16.68
C MET A 222 -14.31 7.13 -15.54
N LEU A 223 -14.61 8.00 -14.58
CA LEU A 223 -15.46 7.68 -13.43
C LEU A 223 -16.96 7.92 -13.66
N GLN A 224 -17.34 8.41 -14.82
CA GLN A 224 -18.75 8.68 -15.12
C GLN A 224 -19.55 7.37 -15.15
N GLY A 225 -20.57 7.26 -14.30
CA GLY A 225 -21.38 6.05 -14.14
C GLY A 225 -20.68 4.92 -13.36
N ALA A 226 -19.45 5.11 -12.92
CA ALA A 226 -18.71 4.12 -12.15
C ALA A 226 -19.21 3.99 -10.71
N LYS A 227 -18.99 2.82 -10.12
CA LYS A 227 -19.30 2.52 -8.71
C LYS A 227 -18.03 2.30 -7.91
N ARG A 228 -17.83 3.09 -6.83
CA ARG A 228 -16.74 2.84 -5.88
C ARG A 228 -17.04 1.59 -5.05
N LEU A 229 -16.12 0.64 -5.03
CA LEU A 229 -16.24 -0.64 -4.33
C LEU A 229 -15.54 -0.60 -2.97
N SER A 230 -14.34 0.00 -2.92
CA SER A 230 -13.56 0.09 -1.69
C SER A 230 -12.68 1.34 -1.68
N TYR A 231 -12.21 1.71 -0.50
CA TYR A 231 -11.28 2.82 -0.30
C TYR A 231 -10.41 2.57 0.93
N GLY A 232 -9.28 3.26 0.99
CA GLY A 232 -8.40 3.26 2.15
C GLY A 232 -7.33 4.32 2.03
N ALA A 233 -6.67 4.59 3.15
CA ALA A 233 -5.51 5.47 3.23
C ALA A 233 -4.46 4.85 4.13
N ARG A 234 -3.18 5.11 3.84
CA ARG A 234 -2.05 4.64 4.65
C ARG A 234 -0.86 5.59 4.52
N ALA A 235 -0.13 5.75 5.62
CA ALA A 235 1.22 6.32 5.57
C ALA A 235 2.18 5.34 4.88
N ILE A 236 3.03 5.84 4.01
CA ILE A 236 4.02 5.12 3.22
C ILE A 236 5.35 5.87 3.29
#